data_47f1d25ee9b0d97874600a01c9db0fd9
#
_entry.id   47f1d25ee9b0d97874600a01c9db0fd9
#
_cell.length_a   1.000
_cell.length_b   1.000
_cell.length_c   1.000
_cell.angle_alpha   90.00
_cell.angle_beta   90.00
_cell.angle_gamma   90.00
#
_symmetry.space_group_name_H-M   'P 1'
#
loop_
_entity.id
_entity.type
_entity.pdbx_description
1 polymer ?
#
loop_
_entity_poly.entity_id
_entity_poly.type
_entity_poly.pdbx_seq_one_letter_code
_entity_poly.pdbx_strand_id
1 'polypeptide(L)'
;EKPLKILLILLGSYIANRILKKAISTVVERLVKERPLLEDEEKSDALVARVGRRAKARLQKNRERAERSRQRAKTLGGLLSTVATLTTCSLGLLLVLGEIGFDLGPLIAGAGIVGFAVGFGAQSAVSDFIAGIFILVEDQYAEGDFVDLGEASGTVERVSLRTTVLRDVHGAVW
;
A
#
# COMPACT_ATOMS: atom_id res chain seq x y z
N GLU A 1 31.74 26.72 10.63
CA GLU A 1 30.40 26.34 11.09
C GLU A 1 29.53 25.80 9.95
N LYS A 2 29.53 26.40 8.75
CA LYS A 2 28.74 25.95 7.59
C LYS A 2 29.02 24.49 7.16
N PRO A 3 30.29 24.05 7.01
CA PRO A 3 30.55 22.66 6.59
C PRO A 3 30.07 21.61 7.60
N LEU A 4 30.08 21.94 8.89
CA LEU A 4 29.56 21.04 9.93
C LEU A 4 28.04 20.89 9.84
N LYS A 5 27.30 21.97 9.58
CA LYS A 5 25.85 21.95 9.38
C LYS A 5 25.46 21.15 8.15
N ILE A 6 26.16 21.33 7.03
CA ILE A 6 25.95 20.55 5.81
C ILE A 6 26.14 19.07 6.06
N LEU A 7 27.20 18.69 6.79
CA LEU A 7 27.47 17.32 7.14
C LEU A 7 26.37 16.72 8.04
N LEU A 8 25.87 17.51 9.00
CA LEU A 8 24.74 17.10 9.86
C LEU A 8 23.44 16.93 9.04
N ILE A 9 23.16 17.80 8.09
CA ILE A 9 21.99 17.69 7.20
C ILE A 9 22.08 16.42 6.35
N LEU A 10 23.23 16.14 5.75
CA LEU A 10 23.43 14.93 4.94
C LEU A 10 23.32 13.66 5.79
N LEU A 11 23.90 13.66 6.98
CA LEU A 11 23.81 12.54 7.92
C LEU A 11 22.37 12.34 8.38
N GLY A 12 21.65 13.40 8.73
CA GLY A 12 20.24 13.36 9.12
C GLY A 12 19.34 12.83 8.00
N SER A 13 19.54 13.33 6.77
CA SER A 13 18.81 12.85 5.59
C SER A 13 19.08 11.36 5.31
N TYR A 14 20.34 10.92 5.43
CA TYR A 14 20.71 9.51 5.27
C TYR A 14 20.05 8.63 6.34
N ILE A 15 20.08 9.04 7.60
CA ILE A 15 19.46 8.31 8.72
C ILE A 15 17.93 8.25 8.51
N ALA A 16 17.30 9.38 8.19
CA ALA A 16 15.87 9.44 7.93
C ALA A 16 15.45 8.49 6.80
N ASN A 17 16.18 8.51 5.68
CA ASN A 17 15.94 7.60 4.56
C ASN A 17 16.09 6.12 4.97
N ARG A 18 17.11 5.80 5.77
CA ARG A 18 17.35 4.45 6.25
C ARG A 18 16.23 3.96 7.19
N ILE A 19 15.78 4.82 8.10
CA ILE A 19 14.66 4.52 9.01
C ILE A 19 13.38 4.30 8.21
N LEU A 20 13.09 5.17 7.26
CA LEU A 20 11.87 5.11 6.44
C LEU A 20 11.85 3.84 5.57
N LYS A 21 12.95 3.51 4.92
CA LYS A 21 13.09 2.24 4.18
C LYS A 21 12.89 1.03 5.08
N LYS A 22 13.47 1.03 6.28
CA LYS A 22 13.31 -0.07 7.24
C LYS A 22 11.87 -0.18 7.74
N ALA A 23 11.20 0.94 7.98
CA ALA A 23 9.79 0.94 8.35
C ALA A 23 8.91 0.36 7.24
N ILE A 24 9.13 0.80 5.98
CA ILE A 24 8.40 0.29 4.82
C ILE A 24 8.64 -1.22 4.65
N SER A 25 9.88 -1.69 4.71
CA SER A 25 10.19 -3.13 4.57
C SER A 25 9.56 -3.95 5.69
N THR A 26 9.57 -3.46 6.93
CA THR A 26 8.95 -4.14 8.08
C THR A 26 7.43 -4.25 7.92
N VAL A 27 6.77 -3.19 7.45
CA VAL A 27 5.32 -3.21 7.18
C VAL A 27 5.00 -4.20 6.06
N VAL A 28 5.76 -4.16 4.96
CA VAL A 28 5.58 -5.09 3.83
C VAL A 28 5.80 -6.53 4.27
N GLU A 29 6.84 -6.80 5.05
CA GLU A 29 7.12 -8.14 5.59
C GLU A 29 6.01 -8.62 6.52
N ARG A 30 5.47 -7.77 7.39
CA ARG A 30 4.33 -8.12 8.26
C ARG A 30 3.10 -8.48 7.43
N LEU A 31 2.71 -7.66 6.45
CA LEU A 31 1.58 -7.93 5.57
C LEU A 31 1.74 -9.23 4.77
N VAL A 32 2.98 -9.62 4.47
CA VAL A 32 3.29 -10.88 3.80
C VAL A 32 3.31 -12.05 4.78
N LYS A 33 3.77 -11.85 6.02
CA LYS A 33 3.92 -12.89 7.05
C LYS A 33 2.61 -13.26 7.74
N GLU A 34 1.63 -12.36 7.81
CA GLU A 34 0.30 -12.63 8.40
C GLU A 34 -0.54 -13.66 7.60
N ARG A 35 -0.01 -14.21 6.50
CA ARG A 35 -0.60 -15.37 5.82
C ARG A 35 0.28 -16.61 6.02
N PRO A 36 0.04 -17.39 7.09
CA PRO A 36 0.93 -18.47 7.57
C PRO A 36 0.96 -19.73 6.71
N LEU A 37 0.64 -19.66 5.42
CA LEU A 37 0.52 -20.83 4.55
C LEU A 37 1.85 -21.36 3.99
N LEU A 38 3.01 -20.80 4.36
CA LEU A 38 4.30 -21.15 3.76
C LEU A 38 5.38 -21.64 4.76
N GLU A 39 5.11 -21.61 6.06
CA GLU A 39 6.09 -22.06 7.07
C GLU A 39 6.11 -23.60 7.28
N ASP A 40 5.13 -24.31 6.70
CA ASP A 40 5.03 -25.77 6.79
C ASP A 40 5.40 -26.49 5.48
N GLU A 41 6.43 -26.03 4.74
CA GLU A 41 6.82 -26.72 3.50
C GLU A 41 7.19 -28.19 3.74
N GLU A 42 7.94 -28.48 4.79
CA GLU A 42 8.40 -29.83 5.12
C GLU A 42 7.27 -30.73 5.64
N LYS A 43 6.34 -30.19 6.42
CA LYS A 43 5.14 -30.91 6.90
C LYS A 43 4.09 -31.04 5.82
N SER A 44 3.99 -30.07 4.91
CA SER A 44 3.08 -30.07 3.78
C SER A 44 3.43 -31.17 2.77
N ASP A 45 4.70 -31.42 2.49
CA ASP A 45 5.11 -32.45 1.54
C ASP A 45 4.86 -33.87 2.07
N ALA A 46 4.99 -34.09 3.37
CA ALA A 46 4.61 -35.35 4.01
C ALA A 46 3.08 -35.59 4.01
N LEU A 47 2.28 -34.54 4.18
CA LEU A 47 0.81 -34.60 4.08
C LEU A 47 0.34 -34.76 2.62
N VAL A 48 1.01 -34.10 1.67
CA VAL A 48 0.72 -34.18 0.23
C VAL A 48 0.91 -35.58 -0.32
N ALA A 49 1.83 -36.36 0.23
CA ALA A 49 2.03 -37.78 -0.18
C ALA A 49 0.84 -38.67 0.19
N ARG A 50 0.06 -38.30 1.22
CA ARG A 50 -1.10 -39.06 1.73
C ARG A 50 -2.46 -38.57 1.20
N VAL A 51 -2.51 -37.37 0.60
CA VAL A 51 -3.77 -36.72 0.21
C VAL A 51 -3.97 -36.80 -1.31
N GLY A 52 -5.19 -37.17 -1.72
CA GLY A 52 -5.55 -37.44 -3.12
C GLY A 52 -5.36 -36.22 -4.06
N ARG A 53 -5.32 -36.49 -5.39
CA ARG A 53 -5.06 -35.50 -6.46
C ARG A 53 -5.81 -34.17 -6.34
N ARG A 54 -7.03 -34.17 -5.82
CA ARG A 54 -7.87 -32.95 -5.65
C ARG A 54 -7.33 -32.01 -4.57
N ALA A 55 -6.75 -32.54 -3.50
CA ALA A 55 -6.16 -31.71 -2.45
C ALA A 55 -4.80 -31.14 -2.89
N LYS A 56 -4.00 -31.90 -3.67
CA LYS A 56 -2.79 -31.38 -4.30
C LYS A 56 -3.08 -30.14 -5.18
N ALA A 57 -4.11 -30.23 -6.02
CA ALA A 57 -4.50 -29.12 -6.88
C ALA A 57 -4.95 -27.87 -6.08
N ARG A 58 -5.67 -28.07 -4.96
CA ARG A 58 -6.06 -26.95 -4.08
C ARG A 58 -4.87 -26.31 -3.38
N LEU A 59 -3.92 -27.10 -2.88
CA LEU A 59 -2.69 -26.61 -2.25
C LEU A 59 -1.83 -25.84 -3.26
N GLN A 60 -1.66 -26.35 -4.46
CA GLN A 60 -0.92 -25.70 -5.52
C GLN A 60 -1.55 -24.36 -5.90
N LYS A 61 -2.88 -24.30 -6.07
CA LYS A 61 -3.61 -23.05 -6.35
C LYS A 61 -3.47 -22.03 -5.22
N ASN A 62 -3.43 -22.47 -3.97
CA ASN A 62 -3.22 -21.59 -2.81
C ASN A 62 -1.78 -21.07 -2.76
N ARG A 63 -0.77 -21.89 -3.08
CA ARG A 63 0.64 -21.47 -3.20
C ARG A 63 0.79 -20.40 -4.28
N GLU A 64 0.27 -20.62 -5.49
CA GLU A 64 0.32 -19.63 -6.58
C GLU A 64 -0.35 -18.30 -6.20
N ARG A 65 -1.49 -18.33 -5.49
CA ARG A 65 -2.14 -17.11 -4.99
C ARG A 65 -1.29 -16.37 -3.94
N ALA A 66 -0.65 -17.11 -3.05
CA ALA A 66 0.24 -16.56 -2.03
C ALA A 66 1.49 -15.94 -2.67
N GLU A 67 2.09 -16.59 -3.67
CA GLU A 67 3.24 -16.06 -4.41
C GLU A 67 2.91 -14.77 -5.16
N ARG A 68 1.76 -14.73 -5.86
CA ARG A 68 1.29 -13.51 -6.54
C ARG A 68 1.04 -12.37 -5.57
N SER A 69 0.47 -12.66 -4.39
CA SER A 69 0.28 -11.68 -3.32
C SER A 69 1.61 -11.15 -2.78
N ARG A 70 2.61 -12.03 -2.58
CA ARG A 70 3.98 -11.65 -2.19
C ARG A 70 4.66 -10.76 -3.23
N GLN A 71 4.57 -11.11 -4.50
CA GLN A 71 5.15 -10.31 -5.57
C GLN A 71 4.55 -8.90 -5.62
N ARG A 72 3.22 -8.80 -5.52
CA ARG A 72 2.52 -7.49 -5.45
C ARG A 72 2.97 -6.67 -4.25
N ALA A 73 3.05 -7.28 -3.07
CA ALA A 73 3.51 -6.59 -1.87
C ALA A 73 4.97 -6.10 -1.99
N LYS A 74 5.87 -6.91 -2.57
CA LYS A 74 7.26 -6.50 -2.83
C LYS A 74 7.34 -5.35 -3.83
N THR A 75 6.55 -5.39 -4.91
CA THR A 75 6.52 -4.30 -5.90
C THR A 75 6.01 -3.01 -5.29
N LEU A 76 4.91 -3.07 -4.52
CA LEU A 76 4.38 -1.90 -3.81
C LEU A 76 5.37 -1.34 -2.79
N GLY A 77 6.03 -2.22 -2.03
CA GLY A 77 7.08 -1.82 -1.09
C GLY A 77 8.27 -1.16 -1.78
N GLY A 78 8.67 -1.68 -2.95
CA GLY A 78 9.70 -1.07 -3.80
C GLY A 78 9.31 0.33 -4.27
N LEU A 79 8.10 0.51 -4.80
CA LEU A 79 7.58 1.81 -5.23
C LEU A 79 7.54 2.81 -4.07
N LEU A 80 6.99 2.43 -2.92
CA LEU A 80 6.95 3.28 -1.73
C LEU A 80 8.35 3.67 -1.25
N SER A 81 9.29 2.71 -1.26
CA SER A 81 10.69 2.96 -0.90
C SER A 81 11.36 3.94 -1.87
N THR A 82 11.06 3.86 -3.17
CA THR A 82 11.57 4.79 -4.18
C THR A 82 11.03 6.20 -3.96
N VAL A 83 9.70 6.34 -3.78
CA VAL A 83 9.07 7.64 -3.48
C VAL A 83 9.65 8.24 -2.19
N ALA A 84 9.76 7.44 -1.13
CA ALA A 84 10.35 7.87 0.14
C ALA A 84 11.80 8.37 -0.04
N THR A 85 12.59 7.66 -0.85
CA THR A 85 13.98 8.05 -1.13
C THR A 85 14.04 9.35 -1.92
N LEU A 86 13.24 9.48 -2.98
CA LEU A 86 13.19 10.71 -3.77
C LEU A 86 12.81 11.92 -2.90
N THR A 87 11.76 11.78 -2.08
CA THR A 87 11.32 12.84 -1.18
C THR A 87 12.41 13.23 -0.18
N THR A 88 13.02 12.24 0.48
CA THR A 88 14.06 12.50 1.50
C THR A 88 15.32 13.12 0.87
N CYS A 89 15.74 12.64 -0.30
CA CYS A 89 16.89 13.20 -1.02
C CYS A 89 16.61 14.61 -1.51
N SER A 90 15.40 14.89 -2.04
CA SER A 90 15.02 16.24 -2.48
C SER A 90 15.00 17.23 -1.32
N LEU A 91 14.43 16.83 -0.17
CA LEU A 91 14.44 17.66 1.04
C LEU A 91 15.87 17.90 1.56
N GLY A 92 16.69 16.86 1.60
CA GLY A 92 18.09 16.99 2.00
C GLY A 92 18.88 17.95 1.08
N LEU A 93 18.66 17.85 -0.23
CA LEU A 93 19.26 18.74 -1.22
C LEU A 93 18.82 20.20 -1.01
N LEU A 94 17.51 20.44 -0.82
CA LEU A 94 16.99 21.78 -0.54
C LEU A 94 17.62 22.39 0.72
N LEU A 95 17.73 21.61 1.80
CA LEU A 95 18.34 22.10 3.03
C LEU A 95 19.83 22.46 2.86
N VAL A 96 20.57 21.66 2.09
CA VAL A 96 21.97 21.95 1.77
C VAL A 96 22.10 23.22 0.93
N LEU A 97 21.27 23.38 -0.09
CA LEU A 97 21.26 24.60 -0.94
C LEU A 97 20.96 25.84 -0.10
N GLY A 98 20.00 25.76 0.83
CA GLY A 98 19.69 26.87 1.75
C GLY A 98 20.87 27.25 2.65
N GLU A 99 21.63 26.26 3.19
CA GLU A 99 22.79 26.54 4.04
C GLU A 99 23.96 27.18 3.25
N ILE A 100 24.07 26.88 1.97
CA ILE A 100 25.05 27.51 1.06
C ILE A 100 24.66 28.99 0.75
N GLY A 101 23.38 29.34 0.95
CA GLY A 101 22.85 30.69 0.71
C GLY A 101 22.09 30.80 -0.62
N PHE A 102 21.69 29.70 -1.21
CA PHE A 102 20.82 29.70 -2.38
C PHE A 102 19.42 30.20 -2.00
N ASP A 103 18.82 31.03 -2.85
CA ASP A 103 17.42 31.42 -2.70
C ASP A 103 16.51 30.19 -3.01
N LEU A 104 15.87 29.68 -1.98
CA LEU A 104 14.97 28.53 -2.10
C LEU A 104 13.57 28.92 -2.57
N GLY A 105 13.24 30.21 -2.63
CA GLY A 105 11.90 30.68 -2.99
C GLY A 105 11.37 30.08 -4.29
N PRO A 106 12.09 30.17 -5.42
CA PRO A 106 11.66 29.59 -6.69
C PRO A 106 11.52 28.06 -6.65
N LEU A 107 12.40 27.35 -5.91
CA LEU A 107 12.38 25.90 -5.80
C LEU A 107 11.18 25.43 -4.97
N ILE A 108 10.89 26.10 -3.85
CA ILE A 108 9.73 25.80 -3.00
C ILE A 108 8.43 26.10 -3.75
N ALA A 109 8.38 27.23 -4.48
CA ALA A 109 7.22 27.56 -5.30
C ALA A 109 6.97 26.50 -6.39
N GLY A 110 8.01 26.07 -7.10
CA GLY A 110 7.91 24.99 -8.09
C GLY A 110 7.48 23.66 -7.49
N ALA A 111 8.07 23.27 -6.35
CA ALA A 111 7.69 22.07 -5.62
C ALA A 111 6.23 22.13 -5.13
N GLY A 112 5.76 23.32 -4.72
CA GLY A 112 4.38 23.58 -4.35
C GLY A 112 3.40 23.32 -5.49
N ILE A 113 3.71 23.81 -6.70
CA ILE A 113 2.90 23.58 -7.90
C ILE A 113 2.83 22.08 -8.23
N VAL A 114 3.97 21.39 -8.17
CA VAL A 114 3.99 19.92 -8.40
C VAL A 114 3.18 19.20 -7.34
N GLY A 115 3.33 19.57 -6.06
CA GLY A 115 2.55 18.99 -4.96
C GLY A 115 1.04 19.19 -5.13
N PHE A 116 0.65 20.38 -5.57
CA PHE A 116 -0.73 20.71 -5.89
C PHE A 116 -1.28 19.84 -7.04
N ALA A 117 -0.53 19.70 -8.13
CA ALA A 117 -0.91 18.85 -9.26
C ALA A 117 -1.08 17.37 -8.86
N VAL A 118 -0.15 16.85 -8.05
CA VAL A 118 -0.23 15.49 -7.51
C VAL A 118 -1.43 15.34 -6.57
N GLY A 119 -1.70 16.32 -5.71
CA GLY A 119 -2.86 16.35 -4.82
C GLY A 119 -4.19 16.28 -5.56
N PHE A 120 -4.36 17.10 -6.60
CA PHE A 120 -5.54 17.05 -7.46
C PHE A 120 -5.64 15.71 -8.20
N GLY A 121 -4.52 15.18 -8.70
CA GLY A 121 -4.50 13.86 -9.35
C GLY A 121 -4.89 12.71 -8.43
N ALA A 122 -4.68 12.86 -7.12
CA ALA A 122 -5.02 11.86 -6.11
C ALA A 122 -6.39 12.09 -5.43
N GLN A 123 -7.08 13.18 -5.71
CA GLN A 123 -8.29 13.62 -5.01
C GLN A 123 -9.39 12.55 -4.99
N SER A 124 -9.66 11.88 -6.11
CA SER A 124 -10.67 10.82 -6.19
C SER A 124 -10.32 9.64 -5.29
N ALA A 125 -9.05 9.21 -5.28
CA ALA A 125 -8.62 8.10 -4.43
C ALA A 125 -8.77 8.42 -2.95
N VAL A 126 -8.47 9.66 -2.53
CA VAL A 126 -8.66 10.13 -1.15
C VAL A 126 -10.15 10.17 -0.80
N SER A 127 -11.00 10.67 -1.71
CA SER A 127 -12.45 10.71 -1.52
C SER A 127 -13.04 9.32 -1.34
N ASP A 128 -12.67 8.36 -2.21
CA ASP A 128 -13.10 6.97 -2.12
C ASP A 128 -12.72 6.34 -0.77
N PHE A 129 -11.49 6.63 -0.31
CA PHE A 129 -10.99 6.09 0.96
C PHE A 129 -11.77 6.64 2.17
N ILE A 130 -12.05 7.95 2.16
CA ILE A 130 -12.82 8.61 3.21
C ILE A 130 -14.27 8.08 3.21
N ALA A 131 -14.90 7.97 2.05
CA ALA A 131 -16.24 7.41 1.93
C ALA A 131 -16.31 5.97 2.46
N GLY A 132 -15.32 5.12 2.12
CA GLY A 132 -15.25 3.76 2.63
C GLY A 132 -15.08 3.68 4.15
N ILE A 133 -14.30 4.60 4.75
CA ILE A 133 -14.19 4.68 6.20
C ILE A 133 -15.53 5.03 6.84
N PHE A 134 -16.25 6.02 6.31
CA PHE A 134 -17.57 6.40 6.82
C PHE A 134 -18.58 5.26 6.72
N ILE A 135 -18.64 4.55 5.60
CA ILE A 135 -19.50 3.38 5.44
C ILE A 135 -19.25 2.36 6.56
N LEU A 136 -17.97 2.08 6.88
CA LEU A 136 -17.61 1.10 7.91
C LEU A 136 -17.82 1.62 9.34
N VAL A 137 -17.56 2.90 9.60
CA VAL A 137 -17.68 3.50 10.94
C VAL A 137 -19.14 3.76 11.32
N GLU A 138 -19.94 4.19 10.33
CA GLU A 138 -21.36 4.48 10.54
C GLU A 138 -22.23 3.23 10.34
N ASP A 139 -21.64 2.09 9.97
CA ASP A 139 -22.33 0.82 9.71
C ASP A 139 -23.53 1.01 8.75
N GLN A 140 -23.30 1.79 7.66
CA GLN A 140 -24.36 2.16 6.73
C GLN A 140 -25.00 0.93 6.06
N TYR A 141 -24.19 -0.10 5.78
CA TYR A 141 -24.60 -1.43 5.36
C TYR A 141 -23.49 -2.45 5.61
N ALA A 142 -23.87 -3.71 5.81
CA ALA A 142 -22.95 -4.82 6.14
C ALA A 142 -23.05 -5.97 5.12
N GLU A 143 -22.15 -6.95 5.24
CA GLU A 143 -22.20 -8.19 4.46
C GLU A 143 -23.51 -8.94 4.75
N GLY A 144 -24.27 -9.25 3.69
CA GLY A 144 -25.57 -9.88 3.75
C GLY A 144 -26.76 -8.95 3.58
N ASP A 145 -26.57 -7.63 3.66
CA ASP A 145 -27.63 -6.65 3.43
C ASP A 145 -27.99 -6.55 1.96
N PHE A 146 -29.27 -6.29 1.68
CA PHE A 146 -29.72 -5.95 0.34
C PHE A 146 -29.70 -4.43 0.19
N VAL A 147 -28.92 -3.93 -0.76
CA VAL A 147 -28.74 -2.50 -1.02
C VAL A 147 -29.00 -2.16 -2.47
N ASP A 148 -29.45 -0.93 -2.71
CA ASP A 148 -29.55 -0.31 -4.02
C ASP A 148 -28.59 0.90 -4.06
N LEU A 149 -27.55 0.80 -4.91
CA LEU A 149 -26.55 1.85 -5.10
C LEU A 149 -26.79 2.66 -6.39
N GLY A 150 -27.95 2.51 -7.00
CA GLY A 150 -28.36 3.22 -8.22
C GLY A 150 -27.92 2.50 -9.50
N GLU A 151 -26.64 2.27 -9.71
CA GLU A 151 -26.12 1.51 -10.87
C GLU A 151 -26.23 -0.01 -10.69
N ALA A 152 -26.21 -0.47 -9.45
CA ALA A 152 -26.35 -1.88 -9.10
C ALA A 152 -27.15 -2.05 -7.80
N SER A 153 -28.04 -3.04 -7.79
CA SER A 153 -28.79 -3.44 -6.61
C SER A 153 -28.62 -4.93 -6.36
N GLY A 154 -28.45 -5.32 -5.08
CA GLY A 154 -28.23 -6.72 -4.75
C GLY A 154 -27.78 -6.92 -3.29
N THR A 155 -27.46 -8.16 -2.98
CA THR A 155 -26.94 -8.52 -1.66
C THR A 155 -25.45 -8.25 -1.59
N VAL A 156 -25.02 -7.58 -0.53
CA VAL A 156 -23.61 -7.28 -0.25
C VAL A 156 -22.84 -8.56 0.08
N GLU A 157 -21.87 -8.92 -0.74
CA GLU A 157 -20.97 -10.05 -0.47
C GLU A 157 -19.73 -9.67 0.33
N ARG A 158 -19.26 -8.43 0.13
CA ARG A 158 -18.08 -7.93 0.84
C ARG A 158 -18.01 -6.41 0.79
N VAL A 159 -17.67 -5.83 1.93
CA VAL A 159 -17.35 -4.41 2.06
C VAL A 159 -15.85 -4.25 2.28
N SER A 160 -15.21 -3.35 1.54
CA SER A 160 -13.80 -2.97 1.68
C SER A 160 -13.69 -1.45 1.66
N LEU A 161 -12.57 -0.89 2.12
CA LEU A 161 -12.34 0.56 2.19
C LEU A 161 -12.58 1.32 0.87
N ARG A 162 -12.48 0.66 -0.27
CA ARG A 162 -12.62 1.31 -1.57
C ARG A 162 -13.67 0.66 -2.48
N THR A 163 -14.07 -0.57 -2.19
CA THR A 163 -14.94 -1.33 -3.07
C THR A 163 -15.96 -2.10 -2.26
N THR A 164 -17.22 -2.07 -2.70
CA THR A 164 -18.26 -2.96 -2.23
C THR A 164 -18.58 -3.96 -3.34
N VAL A 165 -18.68 -5.22 -3.02
CA VAL A 165 -19.03 -6.30 -3.94
C VAL A 165 -20.46 -6.70 -3.69
N LEU A 166 -21.31 -6.60 -4.73
CA LEU A 166 -22.73 -6.94 -4.69
C LEU A 166 -23.00 -8.14 -5.59
N ARG A 167 -23.99 -8.95 -5.22
CA ARG A 167 -24.57 -9.96 -6.08
C ARG A 167 -26.03 -9.62 -6.33
N ASP A 168 -26.39 -9.43 -7.59
CA ASP A 168 -27.76 -9.16 -7.98
C ASP A 168 -28.66 -10.41 -7.96
N VAL A 169 -29.94 -10.23 -8.16
CA VAL A 169 -30.94 -11.31 -8.20
C VAL A 169 -30.75 -12.28 -9.37
N HIS A 170 -29.99 -11.88 -10.40
CA HIS A 170 -29.65 -12.71 -11.56
C HIS A 170 -28.33 -13.46 -11.37
N GLY A 171 -27.64 -13.26 -10.23
CA GLY A 171 -26.37 -13.88 -9.90
C GLY A 171 -25.15 -13.17 -10.49
N ALA A 172 -25.29 -12.00 -11.11
CA ALA A 172 -24.18 -11.19 -11.57
C ALA A 172 -23.48 -10.53 -10.38
N VAL A 173 -22.15 -10.40 -10.46
CA VAL A 173 -21.32 -9.77 -9.43
C VAL A 173 -20.89 -8.40 -9.94
N TRP A 174 -21.22 -7.40 -9.16
CA TRP A 174 -20.87 -6.00 -9.38
C TRP A 174 -19.78 -5.53 -8.45
#